data_cdd76d27a67169d832aac13424d298d3
#
_entry.id   cdd76d27a67169d832aac13424d298d3
#
_cell.length_a   1.000
_cell.length_b   1.000
_cell.length_c   1.000
_cell.angle_alpha   90.00
_cell.angle_beta   90.00
_cell.angle_gamma   90.00
#
_symmetry.space_group_name_H-M   'P 1'
#
loop_
_entity.id
_entity.type
_entity.pdbx_description
1 polymer ?
#
loop_
_entity_poly.entity_id
_entity_poly.type
_entity_poly.pdbx_seq_one_letter_code
_entity_poly.pdbx_strand_id
1 'polypeptide(L)'
;MEQATAEGTKRKFKPGQQTPVAERVEELRSLAKKETYVARDTTWAWFKELGERRDEQALDEVFALGKAPKGLDGQTDGILVVSLIQGVLDRGMGMLSKAYLPWKGKRFDAANNRGDNLLTGFARYPAKLIWPRYETKAVPGGRAAFDFETRVEPGKHDPDTDVLVIDYAPVESNPDHLIRSIRDELVEVAGGAHLGKILYRTGEDEYTNIGFFALRQRP
;
A
#
# COMPACT_ATOMS: atom_id res chain seq x y z
N MET A 1 -10.14 15.13 -37.04
CA MET A 1 -9.22 14.84 -35.91
C MET A 1 -10.04 14.18 -34.84
N GLU A 2 -10.00 12.87 -34.82
CA GLU A 2 -10.82 12.01 -33.97
C GLU A 2 -10.05 11.75 -32.67
N GLN A 3 -10.58 12.20 -31.56
CA GLN A 3 -10.00 11.95 -30.24
C GLN A 3 -10.33 10.50 -29.84
N ALA A 4 -9.35 9.63 -29.84
CA ALA A 4 -9.45 8.30 -29.30
C ALA A 4 -9.48 8.36 -27.77
N THR A 5 -10.66 8.19 -27.18
CA THR A 5 -10.87 7.94 -25.77
C THR A 5 -10.40 6.53 -25.46
N ALA A 6 -9.29 6.42 -24.70
CA ALA A 6 -8.84 5.15 -24.16
C ALA A 6 -9.75 4.75 -22.98
N GLU A 7 -10.87 4.11 -23.28
CA GLU A 7 -11.65 3.37 -22.29
C GLU A 7 -10.91 2.07 -21.95
N GLY A 8 -10.21 2.08 -20.83
CA GLY A 8 -9.66 0.87 -20.23
C GLY A 8 -10.79 -0.07 -19.83
N THR A 9 -10.98 -1.12 -20.59
CA THR A 9 -11.99 -2.16 -20.34
C THR A 9 -11.68 -2.88 -19.03
N LYS A 10 -12.24 -2.43 -17.91
CA LYS A 10 -12.23 -3.16 -16.64
C LYS A 10 -13.00 -4.47 -16.84
N ARG A 11 -12.27 -5.57 -17.02
CA ARG A 11 -12.89 -6.91 -17.02
C ARG A 11 -13.38 -7.20 -15.61
N LYS A 12 -14.72 -7.16 -15.42
CA LYS A 12 -15.36 -7.65 -14.21
C LYS A 12 -15.14 -9.17 -14.14
N PHE A 13 -14.43 -9.62 -13.11
CA PHE A 13 -14.30 -11.05 -12.83
C PHE A 13 -15.66 -11.65 -12.54
N LYS A 14 -15.98 -12.78 -13.18
CA LYS A 14 -17.20 -13.53 -12.88
C LYS A 14 -16.95 -14.40 -11.65
N PRO A 15 -17.83 -14.38 -10.62
CA PRO A 15 -17.71 -15.31 -9.49
C PRO A 15 -17.71 -16.76 -10.01
N GLY A 16 -16.70 -17.53 -9.61
CA GLY A 16 -16.62 -18.96 -9.92
C GLY A 16 -15.58 -19.39 -10.96
N GLN A 17 -14.87 -18.45 -11.60
CA GLN A 17 -13.75 -18.80 -12.49
C GLN A 17 -12.45 -18.82 -11.70
N GLN A 18 -11.88 -19.99 -11.44
CA GLN A 18 -10.53 -20.09 -10.86
C GLN A 18 -9.51 -19.58 -11.89
N THR A 19 -8.76 -18.57 -11.49
CA THR A 19 -7.62 -18.05 -12.26
C THR A 19 -6.33 -18.60 -11.64
N PRO A 20 -5.20 -18.60 -12.37
CA PRO A 20 -3.90 -18.97 -11.80
C PRO A 20 -3.54 -18.15 -10.56
N VAL A 21 -3.98 -16.89 -10.49
CA VAL A 21 -3.78 -16.02 -9.33
C VAL A 21 -4.62 -16.51 -8.14
N ALA A 22 -5.90 -16.82 -8.35
CA ALA A 22 -6.79 -17.33 -7.30
C ALA A 22 -6.30 -18.67 -6.74
N GLU A 23 -5.87 -19.58 -7.61
CA GLU A 23 -5.27 -20.86 -7.20
C GLU A 23 -4.03 -20.62 -6.34
N ARG A 24 -3.15 -19.71 -6.76
CA ARG A 24 -1.93 -19.38 -6.01
C ARG A 24 -2.24 -18.77 -4.64
N VAL A 25 -3.23 -17.90 -4.54
CA VAL A 25 -3.67 -17.33 -3.25
C VAL A 25 -4.17 -18.42 -2.30
N GLU A 26 -4.97 -19.37 -2.80
CA GLU A 26 -5.48 -20.48 -1.98
C GLU A 26 -4.37 -21.46 -1.55
N GLU A 27 -3.39 -21.75 -2.41
CA GLU A 27 -2.20 -22.50 -2.03
C GLU A 27 -1.44 -21.83 -0.88
N LEU A 28 -1.19 -20.51 -0.98
CA LEU A 28 -0.48 -19.75 0.04
C LEU A 28 -1.27 -19.71 1.36
N ARG A 29 -2.60 -19.57 1.30
CA ARG A 29 -3.46 -19.66 2.48
C ARG A 29 -3.45 -21.04 3.12
N SER A 30 -3.44 -22.08 2.30
CA SER A 30 -3.34 -23.45 2.79
C SER A 30 -1.98 -23.73 3.44
N LEU A 31 -0.91 -23.18 2.86
CA LEU A 31 0.43 -23.22 3.45
C LEU A 31 0.47 -22.46 4.79
N ALA A 32 -0.18 -21.29 4.87
CA ALA A 32 -0.20 -20.46 6.07
C ALA A 32 -0.83 -21.16 7.28
N LYS A 33 -1.77 -22.08 7.06
CA LYS A 33 -2.37 -22.90 8.14
C LYS A 33 -1.37 -23.88 8.77
N LYS A 34 -0.32 -24.26 8.05
CA LYS A 34 0.68 -25.24 8.49
C LYS A 34 2.00 -24.54 8.88
N GLU A 35 2.42 -23.58 8.06
CA GLU A 35 3.74 -22.97 8.13
C GLU A 35 3.61 -21.47 7.83
N THR A 36 3.06 -20.71 8.80
CA THR A 36 2.71 -19.28 8.66
C THR A 36 3.88 -18.45 8.13
N TYR A 37 5.08 -18.62 8.68
CA TYR A 37 6.25 -17.84 8.27
C TYR A 37 6.74 -18.18 6.87
N VAL A 38 6.67 -19.46 6.48
CA VAL A 38 7.02 -19.88 5.12
C VAL A 38 6.02 -19.30 4.11
N ALA A 39 4.73 -19.36 4.42
CA ALA A 39 3.69 -18.77 3.58
C ALA A 39 3.88 -17.24 3.43
N ARG A 40 4.15 -16.54 4.55
CA ARG A 40 4.45 -15.11 4.54
C ARG A 40 5.61 -14.77 3.62
N ASP A 41 6.73 -15.44 3.78
CA ASP A 41 7.95 -15.14 3.01
C ASP A 41 7.82 -15.56 1.54
N THR A 42 7.07 -16.61 1.25
CA THR A 42 6.71 -17.02 -0.12
C THR A 42 5.79 -16.01 -0.79
N THR A 43 4.76 -15.53 -0.08
CA THR A 43 3.84 -14.49 -0.57
C THR A 43 4.59 -13.19 -0.82
N TRP A 44 5.51 -12.81 0.07
CA TRP A 44 6.38 -11.66 -0.09
C TRP A 44 7.27 -11.74 -1.33
N ALA A 45 7.87 -12.91 -1.58
CA ALA A 45 8.68 -13.13 -2.78
C ALA A 45 7.84 -13.03 -4.05
N TRP A 46 6.62 -13.55 -4.03
CA TRP A 46 5.69 -13.45 -5.14
C TRP A 46 5.27 -12.00 -5.45
N PHE A 47 5.01 -11.17 -4.44
CA PHE A 47 4.75 -9.75 -4.66
C PHE A 47 5.91 -9.04 -5.36
N LYS A 48 7.16 -9.36 -5.00
CA LYS A 48 8.34 -8.83 -5.68
C LYS A 48 8.38 -9.25 -7.15
N GLU A 49 8.14 -10.52 -7.43
CA GLU A 49 8.10 -11.05 -8.80
C GLU A 49 7.04 -10.32 -9.64
N LEU A 50 5.82 -10.17 -9.12
CA LEU A 50 4.75 -9.44 -9.80
C LEU A 50 5.15 -7.99 -10.06
N GLY A 51 5.80 -7.34 -9.10
CA GLY A 51 6.31 -5.97 -9.24
C GLY A 51 7.41 -5.86 -10.29
N GLU A 52 8.38 -6.77 -10.32
CA GLU A 52 9.46 -6.81 -11.30
C GLU A 52 8.91 -6.99 -12.73
N ARG A 53 7.87 -7.81 -12.88
CA ARG A 53 7.17 -8.01 -14.16
C ARG A 53 6.19 -6.89 -14.49
N ARG A 54 5.94 -5.98 -13.55
CA ARG A 54 4.91 -4.93 -13.64
C ARG A 54 3.53 -5.49 -14.00
N ASP A 55 3.18 -6.63 -13.41
CA ASP A 55 1.93 -7.34 -13.66
C ASP A 55 0.79 -6.72 -12.81
N GLU A 56 0.37 -5.53 -13.24
CA GLU A 56 -0.66 -4.73 -12.54
C GLU A 56 -1.99 -5.49 -12.46
N GLN A 57 -2.33 -6.24 -13.50
CA GLN A 57 -3.57 -7.02 -13.53
C GLN A 57 -3.55 -8.12 -12.46
N ALA A 58 -2.44 -8.84 -12.32
CA ALA A 58 -2.31 -9.85 -11.28
C ALA A 58 -2.30 -9.22 -9.88
N LEU A 59 -1.65 -8.06 -9.69
CA LEU A 59 -1.67 -7.33 -8.42
C LEU A 59 -3.08 -6.88 -8.03
N ASP A 60 -3.88 -6.37 -8.98
CA ASP A 60 -5.29 -6.02 -8.74
C ASP A 60 -6.12 -7.25 -8.35
N GLU A 61 -5.91 -8.38 -9.02
CA GLU A 61 -6.61 -9.62 -8.71
C GLU A 61 -6.23 -10.17 -7.33
N VAL A 62 -4.94 -10.18 -6.99
CA VAL A 62 -4.46 -10.56 -5.65
C VAL A 62 -5.08 -9.67 -4.58
N PHE A 63 -5.15 -8.36 -4.83
CA PHE A 63 -5.73 -7.40 -3.90
C PHE A 63 -7.23 -7.68 -3.68
N ALA A 64 -8.00 -7.86 -4.74
CA ALA A 64 -9.42 -8.16 -4.68
C ALA A 64 -9.74 -9.49 -3.96
N LEU A 65 -8.81 -10.45 -3.99
CA LEU A 65 -8.92 -11.71 -3.26
C LEU A 65 -8.50 -11.60 -1.78
N GLY A 66 -7.87 -10.50 -1.38
CA GLY A 66 -7.42 -10.25 -0.02
C GLY A 66 -8.55 -9.99 0.97
N LYS A 67 -8.21 -9.75 2.22
CA LYS A 67 -9.15 -9.40 3.30
C LYS A 67 -8.53 -8.34 4.19
N ALA A 68 -9.34 -7.50 4.80
CA ALA A 68 -8.85 -6.55 5.80
C ALA A 68 -8.03 -7.29 6.88
N PRO A 69 -6.79 -6.85 7.16
CA PRO A 69 -5.96 -7.46 8.20
C PRO A 69 -6.66 -7.42 9.57
N LYS A 70 -6.56 -8.50 10.32
CA LYS A 70 -7.07 -8.56 11.70
C LYS A 70 -5.90 -8.48 12.68
N GLY A 71 -5.95 -7.49 13.58
CA GLY A 71 -4.95 -7.35 14.66
C GLY A 71 -3.54 -7.03 14.15
N LEU A 72 -3.43 -6.33 13.03
CA LEU A 72 -2.14 -5.84 12.55
C LEU A 72 -1.62 -4.78 13.52
N ASP A 73 -0.55 -5.11 14.23
CA ASP A 73 0.05 -4.27 15.26
C ASP A 73 1.57 -4.29 15.18
N GLY A 74 2.22 -3.26 15.73
CA GLY A 74 3.67 -3.15 15.78
C GLY A 74 4.31 -2.81 14.42
N GLN A 75 5.57 -3.20 14.27
CA GLN A 75 6.38 -2.83 13.13
C GLN A 75 6.32 -3.87 12.00
N THR A 76 6.16 -3.38 10.78
CA THR A 76 6.22 -4.20 9.56
C THR A 76 7.46 -3.85 8.74
N ASP A 77 7.93 -4.80 7.92
CA ASP A 77 8.83 -4.51 6.80
C ASP A 77 7.99 -4.15 5.57
N GLY A 78 8.46 -3.18 4.79
CA GLY A 78 7.76 -2.67 3.62
C GLY A 78 8.62 -2.60 2.37
N ILE A 79 7.98 -2.79 1.22
CA ILE A 79 8.55 -2.54 -0.12
C ILE A 79 7.52 -1.81 -0.99
N LEU A 80 8.00 -0.93 -1.87
CA LEU A 80 7.23 -0.46 -3.01
C LEU A 80 7.28 -1.56 -4.07
N VAL A 81 6.13 -2.14 -4.41
CA VAL A 81 6.03 -3.24 -5.38
C VAL A 81 6.11 -2.69 -6.80
N VAL A 82 5.26 -1.70 -7.11
CA VAL A 82 5.28 -1.00 -8.38
C VAL A 82 4.79 0.44 -8.21
N SER A 83 5.43 1.36 -8.92
CA SER A 83 4.96 2.73 -9.06
C SER A 83 4.27 2.89 -10.40
N LEU A 84 3.04 3.42 -10.39
CA LEU A 84 2.22 3.69 -11.57
C LEU A 84 2.28 5.17 -11.99
N ILE A 85 3.09 5.96 -11.33
CA ILE A 85 3.28 7.37 -11.63
C ILE A 85 3.99 7.49 -12.99
N GLN A 86 3.25 7.96 -14.01
CA GLN A 86 3.80 8.21 -15.36
C GLN A 86 3.40 9.62 -15.82
N GLY A 87 4.36 10.37 -16.38
CA GLY A 87 4.11 11.63 -17.09
C GLY A 87 4.13 12.91 -16.25
N VAL A 88 3.45 13.95 -16.70
CA VAL A 88 3.54 15.35 -16.22
C VAL A 88 2.94 15.61 -14.82
N LEU A 89 2.16 14.69 -14.27
CA LEU A 89 1.89 14.66 -12.83
C LEU A 89 3.18 14.55 -12.00
N ASP A 90 4.28 14.31 -12.70
CA ASP A 90 5.60 13.95 -12.23
C ASP A 90 6.31 14.95 -11.32
N ARG A 91 6.08 16.25 -11.41
CA ARG A 91 6.91 17.17 -10.58
C ARG A 91 6.53 17.16 -9.11
N GLY A 92 5.24 17.07 -8.80
CA GLY A 92 4.78 16.90 -7.41
C GLY A 92 4.91 15.45 -6.94
N MET A 93 4.60 14.49 -7.81
CA MET A 93 4.57 13.06 -7.50
C MET A 93 5.95 12.41 -7.61
N GLY A 94 6.87 12.92 -8.43
CA GLY A 94 8.28 12.53 -8.40
C GLY A 94 8.96 12.91 -7.07
N MET A 95 8.44 13.90 -6.35
CA MET A 95 8.82 14.17 -4.97
C MET A 95 8.31 13.08 -4.02
N LEU A 96 7.12 12.50 -4.24
CA LEU A 96 6.62 11.38 -3.46
C LEU A 96 7.50 10.13 -3.64
N SER A 97 7.88 9.78 -4.87
CA SER A 97 8.76 8.63 -5.10
C SER A 97 10.13 8.83 -4.42
N LYS A 98 10.66 10.05 -4.41
CA LYS A 98 11.89 10.39 -3.67
C LYS A 98 11.69 10.40 -2.15
N ALA A 99 10.51 10.77 -1.66
CA ALA A 99 10.16 10.70 -0.24
C ALA A 99 9.93 9.25 0.23
N TYR A 100 9.47 8.37 -0.67
CA TYR A 100 9.32 6.94 -0.40
C TYR A 100 10.62 6.13 -0.54
N LEU A 101 11.66 6.63 -1.20
CA LEU A 101 12.93 5.93 -1.35
C LEU A 101 13.58 5.48 -0.02
N PRO A 102 13.49 6.25 1.07
CA PRO A 102 13.99 5.81 2.37
C PRO A 102 12.97 5.03 3.21
N TRP A 103 11.84 4.62 2.65
CA TRP A 103 10.77 3.91 3.35
C TRP A 103 11.14 2.45 3.65
N LYS A 104 10.85 2.00 4.87
CA LYS A 104 11.16 0.66 5.37
C LYS A 104 9.92 -0.15 5.72
N GLY A 105 8.77 0.51 5.83
CA GLY A 105 7.52 -0.10 6.25
C GLY A 105 6.65 0.86 7.05
N LYS A 106 5.73 0.30 7.79
CA LYS A 106 4.81 1.05 8.65
C LYS A 106 4.86 0.48 10.07
N ARG A 107 4.47 1.31 11.04
CA ARG A 107 4.20 0.86 12.40
C ARG A 107 2.73 1.10 12.70
N PHE A 108 2.09 0.13 13.32
CA PHE A 108 0.69 0.18 13.67
C PHE A 108 0.54 0.18 15.20
N ASP A 109 -0.42 0.92 15.70
CA ASP A 109 -0.95 0.92 17.05
C ASP A 109 -2.43 0.57 16.95
N ALA A 110 -2.70 -0.72 16.94
CA ALA A 110 -4.05 -1.25 16.73
C ALA A 110 -5.03 -0.80 17.84
N ALA A 111 -4.53 -0.60 19.06
CA ALA A 111 -5.38 -0.18 20.20
C ALA A 111 -5.93 1.24 20.00
N ASN A 112 -5.19 2.10 19.32
CA ASN A 112 -5.56 3.49 19.07
C ASN A 112 -5.99 3.77 17.62
N ASN A 113 -6.05 2.74 16.76
CA ASN A 113 -6.35 2.86 15.33
C ASN A 113 -5.45 3.89 14.63
N ARG A 114 -4.16 3.87 14.91
CA ARG A 114 -3.16 4.83 14.42
C ARG A 114 -1.88 4.13 14.00
N GLY A 115 -1.02 4.89 13.36
CA GLY A 115 0.33 4.45 13.04
C GLY A 115 1.13 5.54 12.36
N ASP A 116 2.31 5.15 11.91
CA ASP A 116 3.22 6.01 11.16
C ASP A 116 4.05 5.22 10.14
N ASN A 117 4.66 5.93 9.21
CA ASN A 117 5.63 5.34 8.30
C ASN A 117 7.01 5.28 8.96
N LEU A 118 7.66 4.14 8.81
CA LEU A 118 9.04 3.95 9.22
C LEU A 118 9.98 4.25 8.04
N LEU A 119 10.83 5.23 8.22
CA LEU A 119 11.84 5.66 7.26
C LEU A 119 13.26 5.30 7.74
N THR A 120 14.22 5.26 6.81
CA THR A 120 15.63 5.13 7.19
C THR A 120 16.12 6.36 7.95
N GLY A 121 17.22 6.23 8.70
CA GLY A 121 17.79 7.35 9.46
C GLY A 121 18.19 8.56 8.61
N PHE A 122 18.51 8.35 7.32
CA PHE A 122 18.86 9.41 6.38
C PHE A 122 17.66 10.20 5.85
N ALA A 123 16.44 9.71 6.03
CA ALA A 123 15.20 10.32 5.51
C ALA A 123 14.98 11.77 6.00
N ARG A 124 15.58 12.17 7.11
CA ARG A 124 15.48 13.53 7.64
C ARG A 124 15.95 14.62 6.65
N TYR A 125 16.94 14.30 5.82
CA TYR A 125 17.51 15.28 4.89
C TYR A 125 16.58 15.55 3.69
N PRO A 126 16.13 14.56 2.91
CA PRO A 126 15.18 14.81 1.84
C PRO A 126 13.82 15.29 2.38
N ALA A 127 13.36 14.83 3.55
CA ALA A 127 12.12 15.32 4.14
C ALA A 127 12.19 16.82 4.46
N LYS A 128 13.28 17.32 5.04
CA LYS A 128 13.47 18.74 5.30
C LYS A 128 13.62 19.59 4.04
N LEU A 129 14.15 19.02 2.96
CA LEU A 129 14.25 19.73 1.69
C LEU A 129 12.88 19.94 1.03
N ILE A 130 12.02 18.93 1.12
CA ILE A 130 10.67 18.97 0.53
C ILE A 130 9.68 19.70 1.45
N TRP A 131 9.74 19.42 2.74
CA TRP A 131 8.88 19.99 3.78
C TRP A 131 9.72 20.60 4.92
N PRO A 132 10.23 21.84 4.77
CA PRO A 132 11.16 22.44 5.74
C PRO A 132 10.62 22.54 7.17
N ARG A 133 9.28 22.64 7.31
CA ARG A 133 8.61 22.75 8.61
C ARG A 133 8.18 21.40 9.20
N TYR A 134 8.24 20.31 8.41
CA TYR A 134 7.86 18.99 8.87
C TYR A 134 9.00 18.31 9.63
N GLU A 135 8.69 17.74 10.79
CA GLU A 135 9.68 17.06 11.64
C GLU A 135 9.37 15.58 11.75
N THR A 136 10.38 14.76 11.44
CA THR A 136 10.33 13.32 11.66
C THR A 136 10.80 12.99 13.09
N LYS A 137 10.21 11.99 13.74
CA LYS A 137 10.55 11.55 15.10
C LYS A 137 11.60 10.45 15.06
N ALA A 138 12.62 10.47 15.93
CA ALA A 138 13.54 9.36 16.08
C ALA A 138 12.85 8.18 16.78
N VAL A 139 12.98 6.98 16.22
CA VAL A 139 12.40 5.76 16.76
C VAL A 139 13.38 4.59 16.60
N PRO A 140 13.21 3.50 17.36
CA PRO A 140 14.02 2.30 17.14
C PRO A 140 13.95 1.84 15.67
N GLY A 141 15.09 1.62 15.06
CA GLY A 141 15.21 1.16 13.67
C GLY A 141 15.10 2.23 12.59
N GLY A 142 14.89 3.53 12.93
CA GLY A 142 14.81 4.60 11.93
C GLY A 142 14.16 5.88 12.40
N ARG A 143 13.30 6.43 11.57
CA ARG A 143 12.52 7.63 11.87
C ARG A 143 11.04 7.40 11.54
N ALA A 144 10.16 7.82 12.44
CA ALA A 144 8.72 7.88 12.21
C ALA A 144 8.36 9.17 11.46
N ALA A 145 7.48 9.04 10.48
CA ALA A 145 6.95 10.16 9.72
C ALA A 145 5.56 9.84 9.18
N PHE A 146 4.82 10.88 8.85
CA PHE A 146 3.51 10.77 8.21
C PHE A 146 2.57 9.87 9.01
N ASP A 147 2.20 10.35 10.19
CA ASP A 147 1.25 9.69 11.07
C ASP A 147 -0.09 9.51 10.33
N PHE A 148 -0.79 8.41 10.60
CA PHE A 148 -2.06 8.09 9.97
C PHE A 148 -3.07 7.52 10.97
N GLU A 149 -4.34 7.56 10.58
CA GLU A 149 -5.43 6.85 11.23
C GLU A 149 -5.82 5.63 10.41
N THR A 150 -6.35 4.59 11.08
CA THR A 150 -6.79 3.37 10.42
C THR A 150 -8.25 3.06 10.70
N ARG A 151 -8.93 2.46 9.74
CA ARG A 151 -10.29 1.94 9.86
C ARG A 151 -10.53 0.87 8.81
N VAL A 152 -11.53 0.03 9.01
CA VAL A 152 -11.95 -0.96 8.02
C VAL A 152 -13.20 -0.44 7.31
N GLU A 153 -13.16 -0.43 5.98
CA GLU A 153 -14.28 -0.09 5.12
C GLU A 153 -14.11 -0.73 3.73
N PRO A 154 -15.14 -0.74 2.87
CA PRO A 154 -14.99 -1.19 1.48
C PRO A 154 -13.94 -0.39 0.71
N GLY A 155 -13.17 -1.07 -0.13
CA GLY A 155 -12.16 -0.44 -0.97
C GLY A 155 -12.76 0.51 -2.00
N LYS A 156 -12.08 1.61 -2.31
CA LYS A 156 -12.56 2.62 -3.28
C LYS A 156 -12.65 2.09 -4.70
N HIS A 157 -11.70 1.25 -5.08
CA HIS A 157 -11.69 0.61 -6.40
C HIS A 157 -12.18 -0.84 -6.35
N ASP A 158 -12.28 -1.42 -5.17
CA ASP A 158 -12.67 -2.81 -4.91
C ASP A 158 -13.80 -2.84 -3.87
N PRO A 159 -15.01 -2.36 -4.20
CA PRO A 159 -16.10 -2.17 -3.22
C PRO A 159 -16.62 -3.48 -2.62
N ASP A 160 -16.33 -4.61 -3.24
CA ASP A 160 -16.67 -5.94 -2.73
C ASP A 160 -15.61 -6.51 -1.76
N THR A 161 -14.52 -5.76 -1.51
CA THR A 161 -13.41 -6.16 -0.65
C THR A 161 -13.28 -5.18 0.52
N ASP A 162 -13.44 -5.68 1.74
CA ASP A 162 -13.09 -4.91 2.93
C ASP A 162 -11.58 -4.75 3.04
N VAL A 163 -11.13 -3.51 3.26
CA VAL A 163 -9.72 -3.14 3.36
C VAL A 163 -9.43 -2.44 4.68
N LEU A 164 -8.20 -2.52 5.17
CA LEU A 164 -7.71 -1.62 6.19
C LEU A 164 -7.26 -0.32 5.51
N VAL A 165 -8.02 0.72 5.70
CA VAL A 165 -7.67 2.07 5.24
C VAL A 165 -6.59 2.64 6.13
N ILE A 166 -5.59 3.25 5.52
CA ILE A 166 -4.52 4.01 6.15
C ILE A 166 -4.68 5.45 5.64
N ASP A 167 -5.23 6.31 6.48
CA ASP A 167 -5.67 7.66 6.11
C ASP A 167 -4.76 8.73 6.73
N TYR A 168 -4.13 9.51 5.88
CA TYR A 168 -3.25 10.60 6.31
C TYR A 168 -3.96 11.96 6.43
N ALA A 169 -5.18 12.07 5.87
CA ALA A 169 -5.92 13.32 5.82
C ALA A 169 -6.32 13.89 7.19
N PRO A 170 -6.75 13.08 8.18
CA PRO A 170 -7.14 13.58 9.48
C PRO A 170 -5.98 14.16 10.31
N VAL A 171 -4.74 13.80 10.00
CA VAL A 171 -3.58 14.18 10.79
C VAL A 171 -3.05 15.55 10.35
N GLU A 172 -3.42 16.60 11.06
CA GLU A 172 -3.13 17.99 10.72
C GLU A 172 -1.62 18.32 10.65
N SER A 173 -0.78 17.59 11.38
CA SER A 173 0.68 17.75 11.33
C SER A 173 1.31 17.23 10.03
N ASN A 174 0.60 16.45 9.24
CA ASN A 174 1.08 15.99 7.95
C ASN A 174 1.09 17.12 6.91
N PRO A 175 2.04 17.09 5.95
CA PRO A 175 2.07 18.06 4.85
C PRO A 175 0.79 18.00 3.99
N ASP A 176 0.13 19.16 3.82
CA ASP A 176 -1.21 19.26 3.21
C ASP A 176 -1.30 18.76 1.77
N HIS A 177 -0.39 19.21 0.90
CA HIS A 177 -0.61 19.09 -0.54
C HIS A 177 -0.31 17.72 -1.17
N LEU A 178 0.42 16.86 -0.49
CA LEU A 178 0.77 15.55 -1.01
C LEU A 178 0.33 14.43 -0.07
N ILE A 179 0.83 14.46 1.16
CA ILE A 179 0.65 13.35 2.10
C ILE A 179 -0.83 13.22 2.49
N ARG A 180 -1.51 14.32 2.81
CA ARG A 180 -2.93 14.30 3.20
C ARG A 180 -3.89 14.02 2.03
N SER A 181 -3.38 13.94 0.81
CA SER A 181 -4.15 13.49 -0.35
C SER A 181 -4.00 11.99 -0.62
N ILE A 182 -3.15 11.29 0.14
CA ILE A 182 -2.95 9.86 0.01
C ILE A 182 -3.94 9.12 0.93
N ARG A 183 -4.50 8.07 0.39
CA ARG A 183 -5.22 7.02 1.09
C ARG A 183 -4.60 5.70 0.67
N ASP A 184 -3.97 5.00 1.60
CA ASP A 184 -3.54 3.64 1.34
C ASP A 184 -4.66 2.67 1.74
N GLU A 185 -4.80 1.60 0.99
CA GLU A 185 -5.72 0.49 1.28
C GLU A 185 -4.91 -0.79 1.37
N LEU A 186 -5.12 -1.57 2.42
CA LEU A 186 -4.31 -2.74 2.73
C LEU A 186 -5.18 -3.97 2.91
N VAL A 187 -4.78 -5.07 2.30
CA VAL A 187 -5.38 -6.40 2.50
C VAL A 187 -4.32 -7.41 2.93
N GLU A 188 -4.70 -8.37 3.76
CA GLU A 188 -3.90 -9.56 4.03
C GLU A 188 -4.17 -10.61 2.95
N VAL A 189 -3.12 -11.19 2.41
CA VAL A 189 -3.19 -12.25 1.40
C VAL A 189 -2.95 -13.61 2.05
N ALA A 190 -1.83 -13.80 2.73
CA ALA A 190 -1.53 -15.02 3.47
C ALA A 190 -0.43 -14.82 4.52
N GLY A 191 -0.60 -15.41 5.69
CA GLY A 191 0.43 -15.59 6.72
C GLY A 191 1.05 -14.31 7.29
N GLY A 192 0.34 -13.17 7.25
CA GLY A 192 0.88 -11.88 7.67
C GLY A 192 1.67 -11.17 6.58
N ALA A 193 1.52 -11.58 5.31
CA ALA A 193 1.92 -10.81 4.13
C ALA A 193 0.72 -10.05 3.57
N HIS A 194 0.91 -8.76 3.37
CA HIS A 194 -0.13 -7.81 3.01
C HIS A 194 0.22 -7.11 1.71
N LEU A 195 -0.76 -6.89 0.85
CA LEU A 195 -0.65 -6.06 -0.35
C LEU A 195 -1.46 -4.79 -0.16
N GLY A 196 -0.90 -3.65 -0.54
CA GLY A 196 -1.56 -2.36 -0.45
C GLY A 196 -1.61 -1.62 -1.77
N LYS A 197 -2.70 -0.88 -1.98
CA LYS A 197 -2.84 0.14 -3.04
C LYS A 197 -2.53 1.51 -2.46
N ILE A 198 -1.85 2.35 -3.23
CA ILE A 198 -1.62 3.75 -2.92
C ILE A 198 -2.59 4.57 -3.77
N LEU A 199 -3.61 5.14 -3.14
CA LEU A 199 -4.61 5.93 -3.82
C LEU A 199 -4.33 7.42 -3.60
N TYR A 200 -4.31 8.19 -4.67
CA TYR A 200 -4.17 9.64 -4.64
C TYR A 200 -5.52 10.29 -4.95
N ARG A 201 -5.97 11.19 -4.09
CA ARG A 201 -7.24 11.89 -4.25
C ARG A 201 -7.13 12.94 -5.35
N THR A 202 -7.97 12.81 -6.38
CA THR A 202 -8.03 13.68 -7.54
C THR A 202 -9.28 14.58 -7.54
N GLY A 203 -10.29 14.25 -6.75
CA GLY A 203 -11.54 14.97 -6.58
C GLY A 203 -12.13 14.79 -5.18
N GLU A 204 -13.39 15.15 -4.98
CA GLU A 204 -14.06 15.10 -3.67
C GLU A 204 -14.11 13.66 -3.12
N ASP A 205 -14.48 12.69 -3.93
CA ASP A 205 -14.46 11.25 -3.62
C ASP A 205 -13.82 10.43 -4.77
N GLU A 206 -12.98 11.07 -5.58
CA GLU A 206 -12.31 10.46 -6.70
C GLU A 206 -10.86 10.16 -6.35
N TYR A 207 -10.42 8.95 -6.68
CA TYR A 207 -9.09 8.45 -6.39
C TYR A 207 -8.47 7.78 -7.62
N THR A 208 -7.16 7.95 -7.76
CA THR A 208 -6.35 7.26 -8.77
C THR A 208 -5.34 6.35 -8.08
N ASN A 209 -5.25 5.09 -8.50
CA ASN A 209 -4.19 4.20 -8.03
C ASN A 209 -2.85 4.65 -8.62
N ILE A 210 -1.91 4.99 -7.76
CA ILE A 210 -0.57 5.47 -8.14
C ILE A 210 0.54 4.47 -7.82
N GLY A 211 0.20 3.30 -7.28
CA GLY A 211 1.15 2.24 -7.03
C GLY A 211 0.67 1.17 -6.07
N PHE A 212 1.48 0.13 -5.97
CA PHE A 212 1.30 -0.95 -5.02
C PHE A 212 2.50 -1.03 -4.09
N PHE A 213 2.22 -1.32 -2.82
CA PHE A 213 3.23 -1.63 -1.82
C PHE A 213 2.91 -2.94 -1.12
N ALA A 214 3.89 -3.53 -0.50
CA ALA A 214 3.65 -4.69 0.34
C ALA A 214 4.21 -4.48 1.75
N LEU A 215 3.55 -5.09 2.72
CA LEU A 215 3.99 -5.16 4.10
C LEU A 215 4.07 -6.62 4.54
N ARG A 216 5.02 -6.94 5.42
CA ARG A 216 5.01 -8.20 6.16
C ARG A 216 5.23 -7.94 7.64
N GLN A 217 4.51 -8.68 8.48
CA GLN A 217 4.73 -8.66 9.90
C GLN A 217 6.13 -9.20 10.23
N ARG A 218 6.77 -8.58 11.20
CA ARG A 218 8.00 -9.14 11.79
C ARG A 218 7.67 -10.31 12.69
N PRO A 219 8.58 -11.30 12.79
CA PRO A 219 8.42 -12.40 13.74
C PRO A 219 8.30 -11.93 15.18
#